data_dc9f149cc1eb69605a28bfd7cfaef775
#
_entry.id   dc9f149cc1eb69605a28bfd7cfaef775
#
_cell.length_a   1.000
_cell.length_b   1.000
_cell.length_c   1.000
_cell.angle_alpha   90.00
_cell.angle_beta   90.00
_cell.angle_gamma   90.00
#
_symmetry.space_group_name_H-M   'P 1'
#
loop_
_entity.id
_entity.type
_entity.pdbx_description
1 polymer ?
#
loop_
_entity_poly.entity_id
_entity_poly.type
_entity_poly.pdbx_seq_one_letter_code
_entity_poly.pdbx_strand_id
1 'polypeptide(L)'
;GMSNFDDMSDLAKSLREKLKVHAHVAALPILSQQFSKDGTIKWLFDVGAGDAVEAVFIPEDDRGTLCVSSQAGCAVGCRFCSTGHQGFSRNLSTAEILSQLWFAEHFLRSHLNQTDRVISNVVMMGMGEPLQNYGALVPALKAMLDDHGYGLSRRRVTVSTSGVVPMMTRLSADCPVALAVSLHAPNDALRDNLVPLNRKYPLDELLSECTQYLEKAPRDFITFEYCMLQGVNDQVTHAKELVQLIRRHASQGLRCKFNLIPFNPFKESGLLRSDDATVQQFAAVLLDAGFVTTVRKTRGDDIDAACGQLAGDVKDRTGVADRIAQQRAVPIQWHDAASITQAPQV
;
A
#
# COMPACT_ATOMS: atom_id res chain seq x y z
N GLY A 1 18.68 -7.08 -17.60
CA GLY A 1 18.36 -5.88 -18.35
C GLY A 1 19.60 -5.21 -18.88
N MET A 2 19.44 -4.61 -20.04
CA MET A 2 20.54 -3.89 -20.66
C MET A 2 20.61 -2.48 -20.08
N SER A 3 21.80 -2.00 -19.76
CA SER A 3 22.05 -0.65 -19.25
C SER A 3 22.54 0.32 -20.34
N ASN A 4 22.69 -0.17 -21.57
CA ASN A 4 23.23 0.59 -22.70
C ASN A 4 22.43 0.24 -23.96
N PHE A 5 22.10 1.25 -24.78
CA PHE A 5 21.40 1.06 -26.06
C PHE A 5 22.26 0.28 -27.09
N ASP A 6 23.60 0.27 -26.97
CA ASP A 6 24.45 -0.49 -27.86
C ASP A 6 24.25 -2.01 -27.70
N ASP A 7 23.91 -2.46 -26.51
CA ASP A 7 23.69 -3.87 -26.21
C ASP A 7 22.31 -4.37 -26.66
N MET A 8 21.38 -3.47 -27.04
CA MET A 8 20.03 -3.79 -27.51
C MET A 8 20.05 -4.23 -28.97
N SER A 9 20.61 -5.41 -29.24
CA SER A 9 20.84 -5.92 -30.62
C SER A 9 19.55 -6.22 -31.40
N ASP A 10 18.43 -6.35 -30.73
CA ASP A 10 17.07 -6.48 -31.27
C ASP A 10 16.51 -5.18 -31.86
N LEU A 11 17.10 -4.03 -31.50
CA LEU A 11 16.75 -2.73 -32.05
C LEU A 11 17.63 -2.40 -33.29
N ALA A 12 17.01 -1.82 -34.30
CA ALA A 12 17.73 -1.32 -35.47
C ALA A 12 18.82 -0.32 -35.07
N LYS A 13 20.00 -0.39 -35.70
CA LYS A 13 21.13 0.50 -35.38
C LYS A 13 20.75 1.98 -35.43
N SER A 14 19.98 2.38 -36.45
CA SER A 14 19.51 3.77 -36.61
C SER A 14 18.60 4.23 -35.46
N LEU A 15 17.83 3.32 -34.86
CA LEU A 15 17.00 3.62 -33.69
C LEU A 15 17.86 3.74 -32.43
N ARG A 16 18.84 2.85 -32.25
CA ARG A 16 19.78 2.93 -31.13
C ARG A 16 20.54 4.26 -31.11
N GLU A 17 21.03 4.72 -32.26
CA GLU A 17 21.71 6.02 -32.38
C GLU A 17 20.78 7.20 -32.02
N LYS A 18 19.50 7.15 -32.42
CA LYS A 18 18.51 8.17 -32.04
C LYS A 18 18.23 8.12 -30.51
N LEU A 19 18.10 6.92 -29.94
CA LEU A 19 17.85 6.76 -28.52
C LEU A 19 19.01 7.30 -27.67
N LYS A 20 20.26 7.10 -28.07
CA LYS A 20 21.42 7.65 -27.36
C LYS A 20 21.41 9.18 -27.24
N VAL A 21 20.80 9.87 -28.21
CA VAL A 21 20.70 11.34 -28.21
C VAL A 21 19.52 11.83 -27.36
N HIS A 22 18.41 11.07 -27.32
CA HIS A 22 17.14 11.54 -26.76
C HIS A 22 16.68 10.80 -25.50
N ALA A 23 17.37 9.71 -25.15
CA ALA A 23 17.01 8.88 -23.99
C ALA A 23 18.28 8.35 -23.29
N HIS A 24 18.09 7.92 -22.07
CA HIS A 24 19.12 7.21 -21.31
C HIS A 24 18.49 6.03 -20.55
N VAL A 25 19.27 4.99 -20.37
CA VAL A 25 18.90 3.86 -19.51
C VAL A 25 19.65 4.05 -18.20
N ALA A 26 18.93 4.41 -17.14
CA ALA A 26 19.52 4.58 -15.83
C ALA A 26 18.57 4.04 -14.75
N ALA A 27 19.14 3.32 -13.79
CA ALA A 27 18.45 3.06 -12.52
C ALA A 27 18.46 4.32 -11.67
N LEU A 28 17.50 4.40 -10.73
CA LEU A 28 17.56 5.40 -9.66
C LEU A 28 18.84 5.18 -8.85
N PRO A 29 19.56 6.24 -8.46
CA PRO A 29 20.68 6.12 -7.54
C PRO A 29 20.24 5.54 -6.20
N ILE A 30 21.06 4.69 -5.61
CA ILE A 30 20.83 4.10 -4.29
C ILE A 30 21.57 4.93 -3.25
N LEU A 31 20.85 5.44 -2.26
CA LEU A 31 21.41 6.14 -1.12
C LEU A 31 21.78 5.18 0.02
N SER A 32 20.96 4.15 0.24
CA SER A 32 21.25 3.12 1.24
C SER A 32 20.58 1.79 0.90
N GLN A 33 21.12 0.73 1.48
CA GLN A 33 20.60 -0.63 1.38
C GLN A 33 20.74 -1.30 2.75
N GLN A 34 19.67 -1.97 3.19
CA GLN A 34 19.62 -2.64 4.48
C GLN A 34 19.13 -4.09 4.29
N PHE A 35 19.72 -5.00 5.04
CA PHE A 35 19.38 -6.42 5.06
C PHE A 35 18.85 -6.82 6.43
N SER A 36 17.65 -7.36 6.47
CA SER A 36 17.05 -7.94 7.66
C SER A 36 17.52 -9.39 7.86
N LYS A 37 17.50 -9.84 9.10
CA LYS A 37 17.79 -11.24 9.47
C LYS A 37 16.81 -12.25 8.85
N ASP A 38 15.59 -11.80 8.47
CA ASP A 38 14.57 -12.64 7.85
C ASP A 38 14.66 -12.67 6.32
N GLY A 39 15.73 -12.09 5.76
CA GLY A 39 16.01 -12.00 4.32
C GLY A 39 15.31 -10.83 3.62
N THR A 40 14.52 -10.02 4.32
CA THR A 40 13.95 -8.78 3.78
C THR A 40 15.06 -7.80 3.44
N ILE A 41 14.94 -7.13 2.29
CA ILE A 41 15.90 -6.13 1.83
C ILE A 41 15.17 -4.82 1.59
N LYS A 42 15.69 -3.73 2.14
CA LYS A 42 15.17 -2.38 1.94
C LYS A 42 16.19 -1.52 1.22
N TRP A 43 15.74 -0.79 0.21
CA TRP A 43 16.53 0.19 -0.54
C TRP A 43 15.93 1.57 -0.38
N LEU A 44 16.80 2.58 -0.23
CA LEU A 44 16.46 4.00 -0.32
C LEU A 44 16.98 4.53 -1.66
N PHE A 45 16.06 4.98 -2.50
CA PHE A 45 16.34 5.51 -3.84
C PHE A 45 16.30 7.04 -3.84
N ASP A 46 17.32 7.67 -4.40
CA ASP A 46 17.29 9.09 -4.71
C ASP A 46 16.37 9.34 -5.91
N VAL A 47 15.33 10.12 -5.71
CA VAL A 47 14.40 10.53 -6.76
C VAL A 47 14.59 12.00 -7.17
N GLY A 48 15.70 12.60 -6.76
CA GLY A 48 16.07 13.97 -7.08
C GLY A 48 15.37 15.04 -6.23
N ALA A 49 15.78 16.27 -6.41
CA ALA A 49 15.28 17.45 -5.68
C ALA A 49 15.41 17.35 -4.15
N GLY A 50 16.22 16.41 -3.64
CA GLY A 50 16.41 16.13 -2.23
C GLY A 50 15.28 15.31 -1.63
N ASP A 51 14.53 14.59 -2.46
CA ASP A 51 13.55 13.59 -2.05
C ASP A 51 14.13 12.18 -2.27
N ALA A 52 13.81 11.25 -1.36
CA ALA A 52 14.14 9.86 -1.49
C ALA A 52 12.97 8.96 -1.10
N VAL A 53 12.86 7.80 -1.74
CA VAL A 53 11.78 6.85 -1.50
C VAL A 53 12.32 5.45 -1.23
N GLU A 54 11.59 4.68 -0.42
CA GLU A 54 11.96 3.33 -0.08
C GLU A 54 11.20 2.29 -0.91
N ALA A 55 11.88 1.19 -1.23
CA ALA A 55 11.26 -0.04 -1.71
C ALA A 55 11.76 -1.22 -0.88
N VAL A 56 10.92 -2.26 -0.74
CA VAL A 56 11.20 -3.41 0.12
C VAL A 56 10.96 -4.71 -0.63
N PHE A 57 11.97 -5.57 -0.65
CA PHE A 57 11.85 -6.95 -1.10
C PHE A 57 11.58 -7.87 0.09
N ILE A 58 10.55 -8.69 -0.01
CA ILE A 58 10.14 -9.66 1.01
C ILE A 58 10.23 -11.04 0.40
N PRO A 59 11.21 -11.87 0.80
CA PRO A 59 11.31 -13.25 0.36
C PRO A 59 10.26 -14.12 1.07
N GLU A 60 9.70 -15.05 0.32
CA GLU A 60 8.87 -16.15 0.82
C GLU A 60 9.35 -17.45 0.14
N ASP A 61 8.99 -18.62 0.68
CA ASP A 61 9.57 -19.90 0.26
C ASP A 61 9.47 -20.16 -1.25
N ASP A 62 8.35 -19.79 -1.89
CA ASP A 62 8.06 -20.02 -3.30
C ASP A 62 7.87 -18.75 -4.13
N ARG A 63 8.10 -17.55 -3.53
CA ARG A 63 7.84 -16.26 -4.19
C ARG A 63 8.63 -15.12 -3.57
N GLY A 64 8.93 -14.13 -4.40
CA GLY A 64 9.47 -12.84 -3.97
C GLY A 64 8.43 -11.74 -4.17
N THR A 65 8.16 -10.96 -3.15
CA THR A 65 7.24 -9.82 -3.21
C THR A 65 8.03 -8.52 -3.12
N LEU A 66 7.87 -7.63 -4.10
CA LEU A 66 8.43 -6.27 -4.05
C LEU A 66 7.34 -5.26 -3.70
N CYS A 67 7.58 -4.52 -2.62
CA CYS A 67 6.79 -3.36 -2.22
C CYS A 67 7.39 -2.10 -2.86
N VAL A 68 6.59 -1.38 -3.66
CA VAL A 68 7.03 -0.25 -4.49
C VAL A 68 6.34 1.02 -4.05
N SER A 69 7.08 2.12 -4.02
CA SER A 69 6.58 3.47 -3.74
C SER A 69 6.05 4.16 -4.99
N SER A 70 5.01 4.97 -4.82
CA SER A 70 4.34 5.73 -5.89
C SER A 70 4.50 7.25 -5.77
N GLN A 71 4.86 7.75 -4.60
CA GLN A 71 5.02 9.18 -4.31
C GLN A 71 6.19 9.39 -3.35
N ALA A 72 6.80 10.56 -3.39
CA ALA A 72 7.67 11.06 -2.33
C ALA A 72 6.77 11.68 -1.24
N GLY A 73 6.57 10.94 -0.14
CA GLY A 73 5.60 11.25 0.89
C GLY A 73 4.17 10.87 0.53
N CYS A 74 3.19 11.32 1.34
CA CYS A 74 1.77 11.01 1.15
C CYS A 74 0.87 12.13 1.67
N ALA A 75 -0.06 12.61 0.83
CA ALA A 75 -0.99 13.66 1.21
C ALA A 75 -2.22 13.18 1.99
N VAL A 76 -2.44 11.87 2.12
CA VAL A 76 -3.62 11.31 2.82
C VAL A 76 -3.54 11.55 4.33
N GLY A 77 -2.36 11.42 4.92
CA GLY A 77 -2.15 11.73 6.33
C GLY A 77 -2.72 10.69 7.30
N CYS A 78 -2.64 9.41 6.98
CA CYS A 78 -3.05 8.33 7.90
C CYS A 78 -2.22 8.36 9.18
N ARG A 79 -2.86 8.31 10.35
CA ARG A 79 -2.19 8.47 11.66
C ARG A 79 -1.26 7.32 12.05
N PHE A 80 -1.45 6.16 11.49
CA PHE A 80 -0.66 4.94 11.73
C PHE A 80 0.45 4.72 10.69
N CYS A 81 0.71 5.68 9.79
CA CYS A 81 1.66 5.52 8.70
C CYS A 81 2.76 6.58 8.76
N SER A 82 4.02 6.16 8.86
CA SER A 82 5.19 7.04 8.92
C SER A 82 5.28 7.95 7.68
N THR A 83 5.07 7.42 6.49
CA THR A 83 5.02 8.21 5.24
C THR A 83 3.98 9.33 5.30
N GLY A 84 2.80 9.05 5.91
CA GLY A 84 1.76 10.07 6.08
C GLY A 84 2.19 11.21 6.98
N HIS A 85 3.07 10.94 7.95
CA HIS A 85 3.59 11.95 8.87
C HIS A 85 4.69 12.82 8.27
N GLN A 86 5.34 12.38 7.20
CA GLN A 86 6.35 13.17 6.49
C GLN A 86 5.74 14.25 5.58
N GLY A 87 4.42 14.18 5.33
CA GLY A 87 3.76 15.05 4.35
C GLY A 87 3.98 14.58 2.91
N PHE A 88 3.82 15.48 1.95
CA PHE A 88 3.87 15.16 0.53
C PHE A 88 4.76 16.14 -0.23
N SER A 89 5.67 15.64 -1.05
CA SER A 89 6.49 16.44 -1.95
C SER A 89 5.97 16.38 -3.38
N ARG A 90 5.98 15.19 -4.00
CA ARG A 90 5.57 15.03 -5.40
C ARG A 90 5.17 13.59 -5.75
N ASN A 91 4.51 13.47 -6.88
CA ASN A 91 4.29 12.19 -7.54
C ASN A 91 5.60 11.68 -8.16
N LEU A 92 5.79 10.36 -8.14
CA LEU A 92 6.83 9.70 -8.93
C LEU A 92 6.35 9.57 -10.39
N SER A 93 7.28 9.68 -11.32
CA SER A 93 7.04 9.35 -12.72
C SER A 93 6.89 7.83 -12.92
N THR A 94 6.35 7.43 -14.06
CA THR A 94 6.28 6.02 -14.47
C THR A 94 7.66 5.37 -14.46
N ALA A 95 8.68 6.07 -14.93
CA ALA A 95 10.05 5.59 -14.95
C ALA A 95 10.62 5.36 -13.54
N GLU A 96 10.36 6.27 -12.59
CA GLU A 96 10.81 6.13 -11.20
C GLU A 96 10.09 4.96 -10.49
N ILE A 97 8.83 4.73 -10.78
CA ILE A 97 8.09 3.56 -10.26
C ILE A 97 8.71 2.27 -10.80
N LEU A 98 8.92 2.18 -12.11
CA LEU A 98 9.49 0.99 -12.76
C LEU A 98 10.96 0.76 -12.41
N SER A 99 11.75 1.83 -12.18
CA SER A 99 13.16 1.72 -11.81
C SER A 99 13.37 0.97 -10.50
N GLN A 100 12.44 1.09 -9.54
CA GLN A 100 12.48 0.32 -8.29
C GLN A 100 12.40 -1.19 -8.58
N LEU A 101 11.46 -1.60 -9.45
CA LEU A 101 11.33 -3.01 -9.85
C LEU A 101 12.51 -3.48 -10.69
N TRP A 102 12.95 -2.66 -11.64
CA TRP A 102 14.08 -2.99 -12.52
C TRP A 102 15.35 -3.20 -11.70
N PHE A 103 15.68 -2.26 -10.80
CA PHE A 103 16.85 -2.36 -9.95
C PHE A 103 16.78 -3.59 -9.03
N ALA A 104 15.66 -3.76 -8.31
CA ALA A 104 15.49 -4.86 -7.36
C ALA A 104 15.65 -6.23 -8.04
N GLU A 105 15.05 -6.43 -9.22
CA GLU A 105 15.16 -7.69 -9.96
C GLU A 105 16.61 -7.97 -10.39
N HIS A 106 17.33 -6.94 -10.91
CA HIS A 106 18.76 -7.09 -11.29
C HIS A 106 19.65 -7.38 -10.11
N PHE A 107 19.48 -6.62 -9.03
CA PHE A 107 20.22 -6.81 -7.81
C PHE A 107 20.03 -8.23 -7.25
N LEU A 108 18.77 -8.67 -7.13
CA LEU A 108 18.43 -9.96 -6.55
C LEU A 108 18.93 -11.13 -7.38
N ARG A 109 18.85 -11.07 -8.71
CA ARG A 109 19.44 -12.10 -9.59
C ARG A 109 20.91 -12.24 -9.37
N SER A 110 21.63 -11.13 -9.33
CA SER A 110 23.08 -11.14 -9.06
C SER A 110 23.39 -11.63 -7.66
N HIS A 111 22.68 -11.12 -6.65
CA HIS A 111 22.89 -11.42 -5.24
C HIS A 111 22.62 -12.89 -4.88
N LEU A 112 21.56 -13.46 -5.46
CA LEU A 112 21.14 -14.84 -5.23
C LEU A 112 21.74 -15.84 -6.25
N ASN A 113 22.54 -15.33 -7.20
CA ASN A 113 23.13 -16.10 -8.29
C ASN A 113 22.06 -16.90 -9.08
N GLN A 114 20.92 -16.23 -9.38
CA GLN A 114 19.78 -16.81 -10.10
C GLN A 114 19.65 -16.21 -11.49
N THR A 115 19.30 -17.05 -12.48
CA THR A 115 19.00 -16.63 -13.86
C THR A 115 17.51 -16.32 -14.05
N ASP A 116 16.67 -17.00 -13.30
CA ASP A 116 15.23 -16.85 -13.37
C ASP A 116 14.72 -15.63 -12.59
N ARG A 117 13.45 -15.28 -12.81
CA ARG A 117 12.80 -14.18 -12.13
C ARG A 117 12.70 -14.44 -10.63
N VAL A 118 13.19 -13.49 -9.82
CA VAL A 118 13.10 -13.53 -8.36
C VAL A 118 11.82 -12.86 -7.86
N ILE A 119 11.45 -11.72 -8.47
CA ILE A 119 10.23 -10.99 -8.07
C ILE A 119 9.03 -11.55 -8.82
N SER A 120 8.18 -12.29 -8.11
CA SER A 120 6.95 -12.88 -8.64
C SER A 120 5.70 -12.05 -8.35
N ASN A 121 5.75 -11.15 -7.36
CA ASN A 121 4.66 -10.27 -6.95
C ASN A 121 5.15 -8.83 -6.81
N VAL A 122 4.31 -7.88 -7.21
CA VAL A 122 4.54 -6.45 -6.97
C VAL A 122 3.33 -5.88 -6.22
N VAL A 123 3.57 -5.15 -5.14
CA VAL A 123 2.53 -4.49 -4.36
C VAL A 123 2.81 -2.99 -4.28
N MET A 124 1.86 -2.18 -4.70
CA MET A 124 1.92 -0.73 -4.58
C MET A 124 1.48 -0.34 -3.15
N MET A 125 2.32 -0.71 -2.17
CA MET A 125 2.08 -0.54 -0.73
C MET A 125 3.24 0.20 -0.04
N GLY A 126 4.15 0.77 -0.82
CA GLY A 126 5.23 1.61 -0.34
C GLY A 126 4.75 3.03 -0.01
N MET A 127 5.61 4.01 -0.24
CA MET A 127 5.29 5.41 0.04
C MET A 127 4.28 5.97 -0.95
N GLY A 128 3.25 6.69 -0.42
CA GLY A 128 2.24 7.40 -1.20
C GLY A 128 0.90 6.66 -1.35
N GLU A 129 -0.09 7.42 -1.84
CA GLU A 129 -1.38 6.89 -2.29
C GLU A 129 -1.34 6.68 -3.82
N PRO A 130 -1.27 5.43 -4.30
CA PRO A 130 -1.06 5.17 -5.73
C PRO A 130 -2.12 5.79 -6.62
N LEU A 131 -3.38 5.79 -6.19
CA LEU A 131 -4.48 6.33 -6.99
C LEU A 131 -4.47 7.87 -7.08
N GLN A 132 -3.75 8.57 -6.22
CA GLN A 132 -3.48 10.01 -6.38
C GLN A 132 -2.37 10.28 -7.41
N ASN A 133 -1.61 9.26 -7.80
CA ASN A 133 -0.61 9.32 -8.88
C ASN A 133 -1.07 8.54 -10.12
N TYR A 134 -2.33 8.62 -10.46
CA TYR A 134 -2.98 7.77 -11.46
C TYR A 134 -2.31 7.81 -12.83
N GLY A 135 -1.89 9.00 -13.27
CA GLY A 135 -1.28 9.22 -14.58
C GLY A 135 0.04 8.49 -14.79
N ALA A 136 0.84 8.31 -13.73
CA ALA A 136 2.08 7.54 -13.77
C ALA A 136 1.86 6.07 -13.38
N LEU A 137 0.90 5.80 -12.51
CA LEU A 137 0.60 4.47 -12.02
C LEU A 137 0.15 3.53 -13.15
N VAL A 138 -0.86 3.93 -13.93
CA VAL A 138 -1.46 3.03 -14.95
C VAL A 138 -0.47 2.63 -16.03
N PRO A 139 0.36 3.53 -16.60
CA PRO A 139 1.43 3.12 -17.50
C PRO A 139 2.44 2.16 -16.85
N ALA A 140 2.80 2.38 -15.58
CA ALA A 140 3.70 1.48 -14.87
C ALA A 140 3.07 0.08 -14.70
N LEU A 141 1.80 0.00 -14.30
CA LEU A 141 1.07 -1.27 -14.20
C LEU A 141 1.01 -2.00 -15.54
N LYS A 142 0.70 -1.28 -16.64
CA LYS A 142 0.67 -1.86 -17.98
C LYS A 142 2.03 -2.44 -18.39
N ALA A 143 3.13 -1.74 -18.11
CA ALA A 143 4.48 -2.24 -18.39
C ALA A 143 4.84 -3.47 -17.51
N MET A 144 4.36 -3.53 -16.25
CA MET A 144 4.53 -4.71 -15.40
C MET A 144 3.76 -5.93 -15.93
N LEU A 145 2.62 -5.72 -16.58
CA LEU A 145 1.74 -6.78 -17.09
C LEU A 145 2.10 -7.21 -18.51
N ASP A 146 2.76 -6.36 -19.28
CA ASP A 146 3.09 -6.60 -20.69
C ASP A 146 4.03 -7.81 -20.83
N ASP A 147 3.70 -8.73 -21.74
CA ASP A 147 4.47 -9.95 -21.97
C ASP A 147 5.89 -9.65 -22.54
N HIS A 148 6.05 -8.55 -23.26
CA HIS A 148 7.36 -8.05 -23.71
C HIS A 148 8.08 -7.22 -22.64
N GLY A 149 7.40 -6.88 -21.54
CA GLY A 149 7.95 -6.21 -20.38
C GLY A 149 8.28 -7.19 -19.25
N TYR A 150 7.59 -7.06 -18.13
CA TYR A 150 7.79 -7.95 -16.98
C TYR A 150 6.90 -9.20 -17.02
N GLY A 151 5.83 -9.25 -17.81
CA GLY A 151 4.94 -10.41 -17.96
C GLY A 151 4.33 -10.89 -16.65
N LEU A 152 4.07 -9.99 -15.70
CA LEU A 152 3.39 -10.33 -14.45
C LEU A 152 1.90 -10.52 -14.70
N SER A 153 1.29 -11.52 -14.08
CA SER A 153 -0.16 -11.64 -14.17
C SER A 153 -0.88 -10.57 -13.35
N ARG A 154 -2.08 -10.16 -13.76
CA ARG A 154 -2.90 -9.18 -13.02
C ARG A 154 -3.17 -9.57 -11.56
N ARG A 155 -3.12 -10.87 -11.22
CA ARG A 155 -3.25 -11.39 -9.85
C ARG A 155 -2.00 -11.20 -9.00
N ARG A 156 -0.86 -10.98 -9.63
CA ARG A 156 0.45 -10.83 -8.99
C ARG A 156 0.86 -9.36 -8.81
N VAL A 157 0.11 -8.44 -9.40
CA VAL A 157 0.25 -7.01 -9.19
C VAL A 157 -0.93 -6.53 -8.35
N THR A 158 -0.64 -5.91 -7.21
CA THR A 158 -1.67 -5.42 -6.27
C THR A 158 -1.54 -3.91 -6.11
N VAL A 159 -2.61 -3.19 -6.37
CA VAL A 159 -2.75 -1.79 -5.98
C VAL A 159 -3.39 -1.74 -4.61
N SER A 160 -2.76 -1.03 -3.67
CA SER A 160 -3.35 -0.69 -2.38
C SER A 160 -3.83 0.75 -2.40
N THR A 161 -4.98 1.02 -1.81
CA THR A 161 -5.53 2.38 -1.73
C THR A 161 -6.23 2.63 -0.40
N SER A 162 -6.15 3.85 0.07
CA SER A 162 -6.96 4.35 1.17
C SER A 162 -8.41 4.68 0.78
N GLY A 163 -8.76 4.50 -0.51
CA GLY A 163 -10.13 4.65 -1.00
C GLY A 163 -10.36 5.93 -1.79
N VAL A 164 -9.56 6.20 -2.82
CA VAL A 164 -9.82 7.28 -3.80
C VAL A 164 -10.87 6.79 -4.80
N VAL A 165 -12.15 6.78 -4.38
CA VAL A 165 -13.26 6.11 -5.06
C VAL A 165 -13.34 6.39 -6.57
N PRO A 166 -13.31 7.65 -7.08
CA PRO A 166 -13.40 7.87 -8.52
C PRO A 166 -12.23 7.27 -9.31
N MET A 167 -11.07 7.10 -8.68
CA MET A 167 -9.90 6.49 -9.33
C MET A 167 -9.95 4.96 -9.27
N MET A 168 -10.65 4.38 -8.30
CA MET A 168 -10.94 2.94 -8.28
C MET A 168 -11.82 2.55 -9.46
N THR A 169 -12.90 3.32 -9.74
CA THR A 169 -13.76 3.15 -10.92
C THR A 169 -12.94 3.19 -12.22
N ARG A 170 -12.05 4.18 -12.33
CA ARG A 170 -11.17 4.28 -13.50
C ARG A 170 -10.20 3.11 -13.60
N LEU A 171 -9.58 2.67 -12.50
CA LEU A 171 -8.66 1.54 -12.48
C LEU A 171 -9.35 0.25 -12.92
N SER A 172 -10.61 0.04 -12.50
CA SER A 172 -11.45 -1.07 -12.95
C SER A 172 -11.61 -1.11 -14.47
N ALA A 173 -11.68 0.05 -15.12
CA ALA A 173 -11.81 0.16 -16.57
C ALA A 173 -10.46 0.06 -17.30
N ASP A 174 -9.44 0.78 -16.82
CA ASP A 174 -8.20 1.01 -17.55
C ASP A 174 -7.16 -0.11 -17.37
N CYS A 175 -7.08 -0.69 -16.16
CA CYS A 175 -6.09 -1.71 -15.80
C CYS A 175 -6.49 -2.48 -14.52
N PRO A 176 -7.52 -3.34 -14.57
CA PRO A 176 -7.99 -4.05 -13.38
C PRO A 176 -6.96 -5.08 -12.90
N VAL A 177 -6.30 -4.78 -11.81
CA VAL A 177 -5.34 -5.63 -11.09
C VAL A 177 -5.91 -6.07 -9.74
N ALA A 178 -5.19 -6.88 -8.96
CA ALA A 178 -5.62 -7.19 -7.60
C ALA A 178 -5.70 -5.90 -6.76
N LEU A 179 -6.75 -5.77 -5.95
CA LEU A 179 -7.01 -4.59 -5.13
C LEU A 179 -6.92 -4.93 -3.65
N ALA A 180 -6.19 -4.09 -2.92
CA ALA A 180 -6.20 -4.03 -1.47
C ALA A 180 -6.72 -2.66 -1.02
N VAL A 181 -7.55 -2.65 0.02
CA VAL A 181 -8.13 -1.41 0.56
C VAL A 181 -7.77 -1.26 2.02
N SER A 182 -7.15 -0.14 2.32
CA SER A 182 -6.84 0.30 3.69
C SER A 182 -8.13 0.69 4.41
N LEU A 183 -8.76 -0.29 5.10
CA LEU A 183 -10.04 -0.11 5.76
C LEU A 183 -9.89 0.46 7.17
N HIS A 184 -9.17 -0.22 8.03
CA HIS A 184 -8.67 0.16 9.35
C HIS A 184 -9.72 0.55 10.43
N ALA A 185 -11.00 0.64 10.09
CA ALA A 185 -12.07 0.95 11.01
C ALA A 185 -13.40 0.32 10.59
N PRO A 186 -14.30 0.00 11.54
CA PRO A 186 -15.61 -0.56 11.24
C PRO A 186 -16.71 0.49 11.00
N ASN A 187 -16.43 1.78 11.28
CA ASN A 187 -17.35 2.89 11.14
C ASN A 187 -16.65 4.18 10.71
N ASP A 188 -17.43 5.14 10.16
CA ASP A 188 -16.87 6.39 9.62
C ASP A 188 -16.26 7.28 10.71
N ALA A 189 -16.87 7.34 11.90
CA ALA A 189 -16.35 8.20 12.98
C ALA A 189 -14.91 7.84 13.37
N LEU A 190 -14.61 6.55 13.45
CA LEU A 190 -13.27 6.05 13.72
C LEU A 190 -12.36 6.20 12.49
N ARG A 191 -12.88 5.89 11.31
CA ARG A 191 -12.12 5.96 10.07
C ARG A 191 -11.72 7.39 9.71
N ASP A 192 -12.56 8.40 9.98
CA ASP A 192 -12.25 9.82 9.78
C ASP A 192 -11.03 10.28 10.57
N ASN A 193 -10.79 9.65 11.72
CA ASN A 193 -9.64 9.93 12.57
C ASN A 193 -8.37 9.19 12.11
N LEU A 194 -8.50 7.95 11.65
CA LEU A 194 -7.37 7.11 11.25
C LEU A 194 -6.94 7.35 9.81
N VAL A 195 -7.90 7.54 8.90
CA VAL A 195 -7.74 7.71 7.46
C VAL A 195 -8.54 8.94 7.02
N PRO A 196 -7.99 10.16 7.09
CA PRO A 196 -8.74 11.41 6.86
C PRO A 196 -9.45 11.51 5.50
N LEU A 197 -9.01 10.71 4.52
CA LEU A 197 -9.66 10.60 3.20
C LEU A 197 -11.12 10.11 3.31
N ASN A 198 -11.48 9.41 4.38
CA ASN A 198 -12.83 8.91 4.63
C ASN A 198 -13.90 10.01 4.65
N ARG A 199 -13.55 11.20 5.14
CA ARG A 199 -14.46 12.37 5.13
C ARG A 199 -14.93 12.74 3.73
N LYS A 200 -14.12 12.42 2.71
CA LYS A 200 -14.46 12.66 1.31
C LYS A 200 -15.18 11.46 0.67
N TYR A 201 -14.79 10.26 1.05
CA TYR A 201 -15.32 9.01 0.53
C TYR A 201 -15.65 8.10 1.71
N PRO A 202 -16.86 8.19 2.29
CA PRO A 202 -17.29 7.38 3.43
C PRO A 202 -17.31 5.88 3.12
N LEU A 203 -17.37 5.08 4.17
CA LEU A 203 -17.29 3.61 4.07
C LEU A 203 -18.35 3.02 3.12
N ASP A 204 -19.56 3.54 3.13
CA ASP A 204 -20.64 3.01 2.28
C ASP A 204 -20.34 3.21 0.79
N GLU A 205 -19.85 4.40 0.41
CA GLU A 205 -19.40 4.70 -0.96
C GLU A 205 -18.20 3.84 -1.35
N LEU A 206 -17.22 3.73 -0.46
CA LEU A 206 -16.01 2.92 -0.68
C LEU A 206 -16.34 1.44 -0.90
N LEU A 207 -17.19 0.86 -0.06
CA LEU A 207 -17.55 -0.57 -0.14
C LEU A 207 -18.46 -0.87 -1.34
N SER A 208 -19.31 0.07 -1.72
CA SER A 208 -20.09 -0.01 -2.95
C SER A 208 -19.18 -0.04 -4.18
N GLU A 209 -18.15 0.82 -4.23
CA GLU A 209 -17.18 0.81 -5.31
C GLU A 209 -16.33 -0.47 -5.31
N CYS A 210 -15.97 -1.00 -4.13
CA CYS A 210 -15.31 -2.31 -4.03
C CYS A 210 -16.13 -3.44 -4.67
N THR A 211 -17.46 -3.39 -4.50
CA THR A 211 -18.38 -4.36 -5.12
C THR A 211 -18.35 -4.24 -6.65
N GLN A 212 -18.41 -3.01 -7.18
CA GLN A 212 -18.34 -2.76 -8.63
C GLN A 212 -16.98 -3.15 -9.21
N TYR A 213 -15.89 -2.90 -8.47
CA TYR A 213 -14.54 -3.28 -8.90
C TYR A 213 -14.41 -4.79 -9.11
N LEU A 214 -15.08 -5.61 -8.29
CA LEU A 214 -15.04 -7.07 -8.38
C LEU A 214 -15.53 -7.63 -9.71
N GLU A 215 -16.40 -6.93 -10.43
CA GLU A 215 -16.90 -7.36 -11.74
C GLU A 215 -15.78 -7.56 -12.78
N LYS A 216 -14.67 -6.79 -12.66
CA LYS A 216 -13.53 -6.83 -13.57
C LYS A 216 -12.22 -7.28 -12.92
N ALA A 217 -12.23 -7.42 -11.60
CA ALA A 217 -11.05 -7.80 -10.83
C ALA A 217 -10.51 -9.18 -11.26
N PRO A 218 -9.18 -9.39 -11.24
CA PRO A 218 -8.58 -10.68 -11.56
C PRO A 218 -8.73 -11.72 -10.44
N ARG A 219 -9.15 -11.27 -9.25
CA ARG A 219 -9.50 -12.08 -8.08
C ARG A 219 -10.97 -11.87 -7.75
N ASP A 220 -11.59 -12.87 -7.19
CA ASP A 220 -13.00 -12.85 -6.78
C ASP A 220 -13.23 -12.26 -5.38
N PHE A 221 -12.23 -11.56 -4.84
CA PHE A 221 -12.30 -10.88 -3.54
C PHE A 221 -11.43 -9.62 -3.50
N ILE A 222 -11.85 -8.66 -2.68
CA ILE A 222 -11.04 -7.52 -2.24
C ILE A 222 -10.27 -7.91 -0.98
N THR A 223 -9.01 -7.49 -0.86
CA THR A 223 -8.26 -7.61 0.39
C THR A 223 -8.49 -6.35 1.24
N PHE A 224 -9.09 -6.47 2.41
CA PHE A 224 -9.17 -5.38 3.38
C PHE A 224 -8.00 -5.47 4.35
N GLU A 225 -7.16 -4.45 4.33
CA GLU A 225 -6.07 -4.26 5.27
C GLU A 225 -6.60 -3.57 6.53
N TYR A 226 -6.31 -4.14 7.70
CA TYR A 226 -6.78 -3.63 8.99
C TYR A 226 -5.62 -3.58 9.98
N CYS A 227 -5.09 -2.37 10.23
CA CYS A 227 -4.01 -2.14 11.18
C CYS A 227 -4.57 -2.20 12.61
N MET A 228 -4.02 -3.09 13.44
CA MET A 228 -4.48 -3.34 14.82
C MET A 228 -3.79 -2.37 15.78
N LEU A 229 -4.55 -1.43 16.31
CA LEU A 229 -4.08 -0.34 17.18
C LEU A 229 -4.64 -0.53 18.58
N GLN A 230 -3.77 -0.69 19.58
CA GLN A 230 -4.15 -0.99 20.96
C GLN A 230 -5.10 0.08 21.52
N GLY A 231 -6.25 -0.37 22.04
CA GLY A 231 -7.28 0.47 22.64
C GLY A 231 -7.96 1.42 21.66
N VAL A 232 -7.72 1.28 20.35
CA VAL A 232 -8.17 2.19 19.31
C VAL A 232 -9.24 1.56 18.43
N ASN A 233 -8.90 0.48 17.75
CA ASN A 233 -9.77 -0.21 16.81
C ASN A 233 -9.75 -1.73 16.98
N ASP A 234 -9.18 -2.23 18.05
CA ASP A 234 -8.85 -3.64 18.28
C ASP A 234 -9.83 -4.40 19.18
N GLN A 235 -10.87 -3.73 19.67
CA GLN A 235 -11.84 -4.34 20.57
C GLN A 235 -12.75 -5.35 19.83
N VAL A 236 -13.22 -6.37 20.54
CA VAL A 236 -14.19 -7.36 20.02
C VAL A 236 -15.45 -6.70 19.47
N THR A 237 -15.89 -5.57 20.06
CA THR A 237 -17.01 -4.75 19.56
C THR A 237 -16.72 -4.23 18.16
N HIS A 238 -15.51 -3.73 17.87
CA HIS A 238 -15.10 -3.28 16.54
C HIS A 238 -15.11 -4.42 15.52
N ALA A 239 -14.68 -5.63 15.92
CA ALA A 239 -14.74 -6.80 15.05
C ALA A 239 -16.20 -7.16 14.70
N LYS A 240 -17.14 -7.09 15.67
CA LYS A 240 -18.56 -7.34 15.44
C LYS A 240 -19.21 -6.28 14.55
N GLU A 241 -18.89 -5.00 14.76
CA GLU A 241 -19.32 -3.91 13.89
C GLU A 241 -18.80 -4.10 12.45
N LEU A 242 -17.53 -4.50 12.31
CA LEU A 242 -16.92 -4.79 11.00
C LEU A 242 -17.65 -5.94 10.28
N VAL A 243 -18.00 -7.00 10.99
CA VAL A 243 -18.85 -8.10 10.46
C VAL A 243 -20.19 -7.58 9.96
N GLN A 244 -20.85 -6.72 10.74
CA GLN A 244 -22.15 -6.14 10.34
C GLN A 244 -22.02 -5.23 9.12
N LEU A 245 -20.99 -4.39 9.09
CA LEU A 245 -20.71 -3.50 7.97
C LEU A 245 -20.52 -4.31 6.67
N ILE A 246 -19.67 -5.32 6.68
CA ILE A 246 -19.38 -6.11 5.48
C ILE A 246 -20.59 -6.96 5.06
N ARG A 247 -21.34 -7.52 5.99
CA ARG A 247 -22.54 -8.32 5.66
C ARG A 247 -23.61 -7.51 4.90
N ARG A 248 -23.77 -6.21 5.20
CA ARG A 248 -24.68 -5.33 4.43
C ARG A 248 -24.27 -5.25 2.96
N HIS A 249 -22.99 -5.15 2.67
CA HIS A 249 -22.46 -5.09 1.29
C HIS A 249 -22.29 -6.48 0.65
N ALA A 250 -22.10 -7.53 1.45
CA ALA A 250 -22.03 -8.91 0.95
C ALA A 250 -23.33 -9.34 0.29
N SER A 251 -24.49 -8.87 0.76
CA SER A 251 -25.79 -9.09 0.11
C SER A 251 -25.87 -8.45 -1.29
N GLN A 252 -25.01 -7.46 -1.57
CA GLN A 252 -24.90 -6.78 -2.85
C GLN A 252 -23.79 -7.38 -3.74
N GLY A 253 -23.09 -8.42 -3.28
CA GLY A 253 -22.04 -9.11 -4.04
C GLY A 253 -20.61 -8.85 -3.59
N LEU A 254 -20.39 -8.05 -2.54
CA LEU A 254 -19.03 -7.83 -2.00
C LEU A 254 -18.46 -9.13 -1.44
N ARG A 255 -17.33 -9.56 -1.96
CA ARG A 255 -16.52 -10.66 -1.43
C ARG A 255 -15.17 -10.11 -1.00
N CYS A 256 -14.72 -10.48 0.18
CA CYS A 256 -13.46 -9.98 0.71
C CYS A 256 -12.73 -11.01 1.57
N LYS A 257 -11.47 -10.70 1.83
CA LYS A 257 -10.69 -11.28 2.92
C LYS A 257 -10.10 -10.18 3.77
N PHE A 258 -9.85 -10.48 5.03
CA PHE A 258 -9.17 -9.57 5.94
C PHE A 258 -7.70 -9.92 6.10
N ASN A 259 -6.89 -8.89 6.17
CA ASN A 259 -5.48 -8.97 6.47
C ASN A 259 -5.22 -8.09 7.71
N LEU A 260 -5.18 -8.72 8.87
CA LEU A 260 -4.91 -8.02 10.12
C LEU A 260 -3.42 -7.74 10.23
N ILE A 261 -3.07 -6.48 10.38
CA ILE A 261 -1.68 -6.02 10.46
C ILE A 261 -1.42 -5.58 11.90
N PRO A 262 -0.69 -6.35 12.72
CA PRO A 262 -0.20 -5.82 13.96
C PRO A 262 0.58 -4.54 13.71
N PHE A 263 0.23 -3.46 14.41
CA PHE A 263 0.84 -2.16 14.19
C PHE A 263 2.36 -2.21 14.41
N ASN A 264 3.11 -1.59 13.51
CA ASN A 264 4.55 -1.44 13.65
C ASN A 264 4.83 -0.01 14.15
N PRO A 265 5.20 0.16 15.43
CA PRO A 265 5.39 1.48 16.03
C PRO A 265 6.51 2.26 15.34
N PHE A 266 6.35 3.57 15.26
CA PHE A 266 7.40 4.51 14.90
C PHE A 266 7.32 5.73 15.83
N LYS A 267 8.44 6.43 15.98
CA LYS A 267 8.67 7.43 17.05
C LYS A 267 7.55 8.48 17.13
N GLU A 268 7.02 8.92 16.00
CA GLU A 268 6.06 10.01 15.92
C GLU A 268 4.60 9.57 16.01
N SER A 269 4.29 8.27 16.00
CA SER A 269 2.90 7.79 15.90
C SER A 269 2.04 8.10 17.12
N GLY A 270 2.62 7.99 18.32
CA GLY A 270 1.88 8.05 19.59
C GLY A 270 0.86 6.91 19.76
N LEU A 271 0.88 5.90 18.88
CA LEU A 271 0.00 4.75 18.89
C LEU A 271 0.75 3.52 19.38
N LEU A 272 0.01 2.54 19.89
CA LEU A 272 0.58 1.30 20.42
C LEU A 272 0.08 0.11 19.60
N ARG A 273 0.90 -0.94 19.55
CA ARG A 273 0.58 -2.22 18.95
C ARG A 273 -0.35 -3.00 19.87
N SER A 274 -1.42 -3.58 19.33
CA SER A 274 -2.26 -4.54 20.04
C SER A 274 -1.46 -5.79 20.39
N ASP A 275 -1.72 -6.36 21.56
CA ASP A 275 -1.12 -7.63 21.94
C ASP A 275 -1.66 -8.80 21.10
N ASP A 276 -0.91 -9.89 21.05
CA ASP A 276 -1.23 -11.02 20.19
C ASP A 276 -2.56 -11.69 20.60
N ALA A 277 -2.93 -11.70 21.87
CA ALA A 277 -4.18 -12.27 22.35
C ALA A 277 -5.38 -11.46 21.83
N THR A 278 -5.31 -10.13 21.90
CA THR A 278 -6.31 -9.22 21.35
C THR A 278 -6.45 -9.40 19.83
N VAL A 279 -5.33 -9.51 19.12
CA VAL A 279 -5.34 -9.75 17.65
C VAL A 279 -6.01 -11.09 17.32
N GLN A 280 -5.70 -12.16 18.09
CA GLN A 280 -6.31 -13.47 17.87
C GLN A 280 -7.81 -13.47 18.21
N GLN A 281 -8.24 -12.78 19.25
CA GLN A 281 -9.67 -12.66 19.59
C GLN A 281 -10.43 -11.91 18.49
N PHE A 282 -9.86 -10.83 17.98
CA PHE A 282 -10.44 -10.08 16.86
C PHE A 282 -10.54 -10.96 15.60
N ALA A 283 -9.46 -11.70 15.28
CA ALA A 283 -9.43 -12.62 14.14
C ALA A 283 -10.47 -13.73 14.27
N ALA A 284 -10.65 -14.30 15.49
CA ALA A 284 -11.64 -15.34 15.75
C ALA A 284 -13.06 -14.87 15.42
N VAL A 285 -13.43 -13.64 15.82
CA VAL A 285 -14.77 -13.08 15.50
C VAL A 285 -15.01 -13.01 13.98
N LEU A 286 -14.00 -12.64 13.20
CA LEU A 286 -14.12 -12.56 11.74
C LEU A 286 -14.19 -13.96 11.11
N LEU A 287 -13.38 -14.91 11.60
CA LEU A 287 -13.37 -16.30 11.14
C LEU A 287 -14.70 -16.99 11.46
N ASP A 288 -15.22 -16.83 12.68
CA ASP A 288 -16.52 -17.39 13.11
C ASP A 288 -17.70 -16.81 12.29
N ALA A 289 -17.53 -15.56 11.81
CA ALA A 289 -18.49 -14.94 10.90
C ALA A 289 -18.39 -15.42 9.45
N GLY A 290 -17.41 -16.31 9.13
CA GLY A 290 -17.20 -16.89 7.81
C GLY A 290 -16.25 -16.12 6.89
N PHE A 291 -15.54 -15.09 7.40
CA PHE A 291 -14.59 -14.32 6.59
C PHE A 291 -13.19 -14.93 6.63
N VAL A 292 -12.58 -15.10 5.47
CA VAL A 292 -11.16 -15.47 5.38
C VAL A 292 -10.34 -14.36 6.03
N THR A 293 -9.61 -14.70 7.08
CA THR A 293 -8.84 -13.74 7.87
C THR A 293 -7.42 -14.25 8.07
N THR A 294 -6.44 -13.40 7.79
CA THR A 294 -5.02 -13.68 8.01
C THR A 294 -4.44 -12.63 8.94
N VAL A 295 -3.58 -13.07 9.88
CA VAL A 295 -2.76 -12.16 10.68
C VAL A 295 -1.41 -12.05 10.01
N ARG A 296 -1.01 -10.85 9.68
CA ARG A 296 0.23 -10.57 8.94
C ARG A 296 1.44 -10.75 9.86
N LYS A 297 2.39 -11.56 9.43
CA LYS A 297 3.69 -11.65 10.11
C LYS A 297 4.51 -10.40 9.76
N THR A 298 5.03 -9.70 10.77
CA THR A 298 5.95 -8.58 10.56
C THR A 298 7.20 -9.08 9.86
N ARG A 299 7.66 -8.35 8.86
CA ARG A 299 8.87 -8.62 8.10
C ARG A 299 9.76 -7.37 8.11
N GLY A 300 11.09 -7.58 8.22
CA GLY A 300 12.05 -6.49 8.20
C GLY A 300 11.91 -5.51 9.38
N ASP A 301 11.47 -5.98 10.54
CA ASP A 301 11.25 -5.15 11.73
C ASP A 301 12.55 -4.51 12.23
N ASP A 302 13.65 -5.26 12.14
CA ASP A 302 15.00 -4.81 12.55
C ASP A 302 15.64 -3.74 11.64
N ILE A 303 14.99 -3.44 10.52
CA ILE A 303 15.44 -2.42 9.54
C ILE A 303 14.34 -1.41 9.20
N ASP A 304 13.28 -1.28 10.00
CA ASP A 304 12.12 -0.40 9.77
C ASP A 304 11.54 -0.57 8.36
N ALA A 305 11.41 -1.83 7.89
CA ALA A 305 10.89 -2.16 6.56
C ALA A 305 9.44 -2.66 6.58
N ALA A 306 8.81 -2.71 7.75
CA ALA A 306 7.45 -3.20 7.88
C ALA A 306 6.42 -2.18 7.35
N CYS A 307 5.20 -2.68 7.08
CA CYS A 307 4.11 -1.84 6.60
C CYS A 307 3.84 -0.66 7.54
N GLY A 308 3.77 0.55 6.98
CA GLY A 308 3.56 1.79 7.70
C GLY A 308 4.82 2.43 8.27
N GLN A 309 5.98 1.77 8.23
CA GLN A 309 7.26 2.31 8.73
C GLN A 309 8.09 3.05 7.69
N LEU A 310 7.81 2.88 6.39
CA LEU A 310 8.62 3.48 5.34
C LEU A 310 8.67 4.99 5.47
N ALA A 311 9.88 5.51 5.54
CA ALA A 311 10.18 6.91 5.80
C ALA A 311 11.42 7.33 4.99
N GLY A 312 11.21 7.64 3.71
CA GLY A 312 12.24 8.25 2.88
C GLY A 312 12.58 9.67 3.33
N ASP A 313 13.49 10.32 2.62
CA ASP A 313 13.72 11.75 2.79
C ASP A 313 12.70 12.52 1.94
N VAL A 314 11.83 13.30 2.60
CA VAL A 314 10.72 14.00 1.93
C VAL A 314 10.66 15.45 2.38
N LYS A 315 10.60 16.35 1.41
CA LYS A 315 10.33 17.78 1.67
C LYS A 315 8.84 18.03 1.58
N ASP A 316 8.15 18.15 2.73
CA ASP A 316 6.71 18.46 2.72
C ASP A 316 6.43 19.82 2.07
N ARG A 317 5.69 19.80 0.95
CA ARG A 317 5.27 20.98 0.20
C ARG A 317 3.80 21.34 0.41
N THR A 318 3.09 20.58 1.23
CA THR A 318 1.63 20.67 1.38
C THR A 318 1.18 21.03 2.79
N GLY A 319 2.09 21.05 3.76
CA GLY A 319 1.79 21.27 5.17
C GLY A 319 0.94 20.13 5.77
N VAL A 320 0.97 18.93 5.19
CA VAL A 320 0.29 17.74 5.72
C VAL A 320 0.91 17.34 7.04
N ALA A 321 2.25 17.38 7.15
CA ALA A 321 2.97 17.03 8.37
C ALA A 321 2.51 17.91 9.54
N ASP A 322 2.40 19.22 9.34
CA ASP A 322 1.94 20.16 10.37
C ASP A 322 0.48 19.90 10.78
N ARG A 323 -0.40 19.60 9.81
CA ARG A 323 -1.80 19.25 10.10
C ARG A 323 -1.92 17.98 10.93
N ILE A 324 -1.12 16.96 10.64
CA ILE A 324 -1.09 15.72 11.43
C ILE A 324 -0.56 16.01 12.83
N ALA A 325 0.49 16.82 12.97
CA ALA A 325 1.03 17.20 14.27
C ALA A 325 -0.03 17.91 15.13
N GLN A 326 -0.83 18.80 14.55
CA GLN A 326 -1.95 19.45 15.23
C GLN A 326 -3.07 18.47 15.61
N GLN A 327 -3.42 17.52 14.74
CA GLN A 327 -4.44 16.51 15.03
C GLN A 327 -4.03 15.55 16.15
N ARG A 328 -2.73 15.29 16.34
CA ARG A 328 -2.23 14.47 17.45
C ARG A 328 -2.49 15.08 18.81
N ALA A 329 -2.49 16.42 18.91
CA ALA A 329 -2.80 17.11 20.17
C ALA A 329 -4.26 16.88 20.62
N VAL A 330 -5.13 16.38 19.74
CA VAL A 330 -6.52 16.02 20.06
C VAL A 330 -6.57 14.51 20.35
N PRO A 331 -6.89 14.08 21.59
CA PRO A 331 -7.09 12.67 21.88
C PRO A 331 -8.17 12.08 20.97
N ILE A 332 -7.98 10.83 20.54
CA ILE A 332 -9.03 10.13 19.81
C ILE A 332 -10.17 9.89 20.80
N GLN A 333 -11.28 10.62 20.63
CA GLN A 333 -12.47 10.41 21.45
C GLN A 333 -13.24 9.21 20.91
N TRP A 334 -13.40 8.20 21.75
CA TRP A 334 -14.21 7.03 21.49
C TRP A 334 -15.62 7.32 21.93
N HIS A 335 -16.58 7.29 21.04
CA HIS A 335 -17.99 7.17 21.41
C HIS A 335 -18.33 5.68 21.32
N ASP A 336 -18.48 5.03 22.47
CA ASP A 336 -19.13 3.73 22.53
C ASP A 336 -20.49 3.84 21.87
N ALA A 337 -20.79 2.94 20.93
CA ALA A 337 -22.11 2.87 20.28
C ALA A 337 -23.28 2.68 21.28
N ALA A 338 -22.97 2.32 22.52
CA ALA A 338 -23.93 2.21 23.61
C ALA A 338 -24.50 3.58 24.11
N SER A 339 -23.88 4.71 23.76
CA SER A 339 -24.33 6.03 24.22
C SER A 339 -25.37 6.72 23.31
N ILE A 340 -25.75 6.10 22.18
CA ILE A 340 -26.70 6.69 21.22
C ILE A 340 -28.18 6.31 21.51
N THR A 341 -28.44 5.47 22.53
CA THR A 341 -29.78 4.99 22.83
C THR A 341 -30.54 5.77 23.93
N GLN A 342 -30.23 7.04 24.16
CA GLN A 342 -31.11 7.90 24.97
C GLN A 342 -31.58 9.10 24.15
N ALA A 343 -32.57 8.86 23.31
CA ALA A 343 -33.44 9.95 22.82
C ALA A 343 -34.33 10.39 24.01
N PRO A 344 -34.47 11.69 24.26
CA PRO A 344 -35.41 12.15 25.30
C PRO A 344 -36.85 11.81 24.88
N GLN A 345 -37.53 11.08 25.73
CA GLN A 345 -39.00 10.98 25.66
C GLN A 345 -39.59 12.36 26.06
N VAL A 346 -40.25 12.98 25.12
CA VAL A 346 -41.24 14.05 25.37
C VAL A 346 -42.59 13.55 24.91
#